data_d23917a14691f652b12869cd69390cb8
#
_entry.id   d23917a14691f652b12869cd69390cb8
#
_cell.length_a   1.000
_cell.length_b   1.000
_cell.length_c   1.000
_cell.angle_alpha   90.00
_cell.angle_beta   90.00
_cell.angle_gamma   90.00
#
_symmetry.space_group_name_H-M   'P 1'
#
loop_
_entity.id
_entity.type
_entity.pdbx_description
1 polymer ?
#
loop_
_entity_poly.entity_id
_entity_poly.type
_entity_poly.pdbx_seq_one_letter_code
_entity_poly.pdbx_strand_id
1 'polypeptide(L)'
;MIQQQTILNVGDNTGAKKVMCIRVLGGSYRKYANIGDVIVCAVKDASPGGVVKKGDVVKAVVVRSAKGVRRPDGSYIRFDENAAVVIKGDKSPRGTRIFGPVARELRDKDFMKIISLAPEVL
;
A
#
# COMPACT_ATOMS: atom_id res chain seq x y z
N MET A 1 -8.82 2.82 10.13
CA MET A 1 -7.89 3.54 9.25
C MET A 1 -6.46 3.18 9.63
N ILE A 2 -5.55 3.37 8.70
CA ILE A 2 -4.15 3.02 8.88
C ILE A 2 -3.45 4.17 9.59
N GLN A 3 -2.76 3.86 10.67
CA GLN A 3 -2.04 4.84 11.48
C GLN A 3 -0.70 4.26 11.91
N GLN A 4 0.06 5.00 12.69
CA GLN A 4 1.31 4.48 13.25
C GLN A 4 1.06 3.17 13.98
N GLN A 5 1.95 2.21 13.79
CA GLN A 5 1.93 0.87 14.36
C GLN A 5 0.88 -0.08 13.76
N THR A 6 0.11 0.34 12.76
CA THR A 6 -0.76 -0.57 12.01
C THR A 6 0.09 -1.52 11.18
N ILE A 7 -0.21 -2.82 11.24
CA ILE A 7 0.46 -3.83 10.44
C ILE A 7 -0.39 -4.11 9.21
N LEU A 8 0.25 -4.04 8.02
CA LEU A 8 -0.40 -4.27 6.74
C LEU A 8 0.22 -5.47 6.05
N ASN A 9 -0.59 -6.17 5.28
CA ASN A 9 -0.08 -7.17 4.35
C ASN A 9 0.55 -6.48 3.15
N VAL A 10 1.51 -7.16 2.51
CA VAL A 10 2.17 -6.62 1.33
C VAL A 10 1.63 -7.35 0.10
N GLY A 11 1.16 -6.58 -0.87
CA GLY A 11 0.50 -7.10 -2.07
C GLY A 11 1.41 -7.16 -3.29
N ASP A 12 2.70 -7.39 -3.11
CA ASP A 12 3.64 -7.48 -4.22
C ASP A 12 4.68 -8.60 -4.02
N ASN A 13 5.56 -8.76 -5.00
CA ASN A 13 6.58 -9.80 -4.99
C ASN A 13 7.96 -9.32 -4.57
N THR A 14 8.04 -8.25 -3.79
CA THR A 14 9.33 -7.74 -3.29
C THR A 14 9.99 -8.64 -2.25
N GLY A 15 9.23 -9.60 -1.73
CA GLY A 15 9.67 -10.47 -0.64
C GLY A 15 9.15 -10.06 0.71
N ALA A 16 8.75 -8.81 0.91
CA ALA A 16 8.11 -8.39 2.14
C ALA A 16 6.71 -9.02 2.24
N LYS A 17 6.37 -9.53 3.42
CA LYS A 17 5.06 -10.14 3.68
C LYS A 17 4.19 -9.25 4.54
N LYS A 18 4.79 -8.64 5.56
CA LYS A 18 4.09 -7.72 6.46
C LYS A 18 4.97 -6.50 6.74
N VAL A 19 4.33 -5.35 6.78
CA VAL A 19 4.98 -4.09 7.11
C VAL A 19 4.20 -3.39 8.20
N MET A 20 4.90 -2.62 9.03
CA MET A 20 4.26 -1.82 10.07
C MET A 20 4.40 -0.34 9.69
N CYS A 21 3.29 0.37 9.69
CA CYS A 21 3.29 1.80 9.42
C CYS A 21 4.02 2.54 10.55
N ILE A 22 5.07 3.29 10.18
CA ILE A 22 5.81 4.13 11.11
C ILE A 22 5.28 5.56 11.04
N ARG A 23 4.98 6.03 9.85
CA ARG A 23 4.59 7.42 9.63
C ARG A 23 3.70 7.54 8.41
N VAL A 24 2.72 8.43 8.48
CA VAL A 24 1.87 8.78 7.35
C VAL A 24 2.41 10.06 6.73
N LEU A 25 2.73 10.02 5.44
CA LEU A 25 3.24 11.19 4.70
C LEU A 25 2.09 12.04 4.16
N GLY A 26 2.37 13.30 3.84
CA GLY A 26 1.40 14.19 3.20
C GLY A 26 0.94 15.36 4.03
N GLY A 27 1.66 15.71 5.10
CA GLY A 27 1.35 16.91 5.90
C GLY A 27 1.77 16.79 7.35
N SER A 28 1.91 17.93 8.02
CA SER A 28 2.50 18.00 9.36
C SER A 28 1.68 17.31 10.45
N TYR A 29 0.37 17.18 10.25
CA TYR A 29 -0.53 16.61 11.27
C TYR A 29 -1.30 15.41 10.77
N ARG A 30 -0.79 14.75 9.74
CA ARG A 30 -1.45 13.60 9.17
C ARG A 30 -1.35 12.40 10.11
N LYS A 31 -2.47 11.92 10.63
CA LYS A 31 -2.52 10.78 11.55
C LYS A 31 -2.92 9.48 10.87
N TYR A 32 -3.74 9.56 9.84
CA TYR A 32 -4.34 8.38 9.22
C TYR A 32 -4.09 8.34 7.73
N ALA A 33 -3.86 7.14 7.23
CA ALA A 33 -3.75 6.88 5.81
C ALA A 33 -4.96 6.09 5.32
N ASN A 34 -5.32 6.32 4.07
CA ASN A 34 -6.32 5.52 3.37
C ASN A 34 -5.76 5.16 2.00
N ILE A 35 -6.59 4.56 1.13
CA ILE A 35 -6.16 4.09 -0.19
C ILE A 35 -5.55 5.25 -0.97
N GLY A 36 -4.38 5.01 -1.56
CA GLY A 36 -3.65 6.00 -2.34
C GLY A 36 -2.69 6.86 -1.53
N ASP A 37 -2.69 6.76 -0.21
CA ASP A 37 -1.77 7.51 0.63
C ASP A 37 -0.44 6.76 0.75
N VAL A 38 0.65 7.52 0.81
CA VAL A 38 2.00 6.97 0.98
C VAL A 38 2.35 6.97 2.45
N ILE A 39 2.89 5.85 2.90
CA ILE A 39 3.33 5.67 4.30
C ILE A 39 4.78 5.21 4.32
N VAL A 40 5.46 5.50 5.42
CA VAL A 40 6.78 4.93 5.70
C VAL A 40 6.56 3.72 6.60
N CYS A 41 7.17 2.60 6.23
CA CYS A 41 6.96 1.32 6.92
C CYS A 41 8.27 0.66 7.29
N ALA A 42 8.23 -0.12 8.38
CA ALA A 42 9.29 -1.07 8.70
C ALA A 42 8.83 -2.47 8.28
N VAL A 43 9.70 -3.20 7.61
CA VAL A 43 9.41 -4.57 7.17
C VAL A 43 9.50 -5.50 8.39
N LYS A 44 8.39 -6.11 8.76
CA LYS A 44 8.30 -6.99 9.93
C LYS A 44 8.46 -8.47 9.59
N ASP A 45 8.12 -8.85 8.38
CA ASP A 45 8.25 -10.22 7.91
C ASP A 45 8.57 -10.20 6.42
N ALA A 46 9.58 -10.97 6.02
CA ALA A 46 10.02 -11.01 4.64
C ALA A 46 10.60 -12.37 4.30
N SER A 47 10.46 -12.76 3.02
CA SER A 47 11.06 -13.99 2.51
C SER A 47 12.57 -13.77 2.28
N PRO A 48 13.40 -14.77 2.57
CA PRO A 48 14.83 -14.68 2.26
C PRO A 48 15.06 -14.49 0.76
N GLY A 49 16.04 -13.65 0.42
CA GLY A 49 16.43 -13.43 -0.97
C GLY A 49 15.56 -12.45 -1.74
N GLY A 50 14.60 -11.81 -1.11
CA GLY A 50 13.78 -10.79 -1.76
C GLY A 50 14.50 -9.46 -1.91
N VAL A 51 13.84 -8.54 -2.62
CA VAL A 51 14.36 -7.18 -2.85
C VAL A 51 14.43 -6.40 -1.54
N VAL A 52 13.48 -6.62 -0.65
CA VAL A 52 13.44 -6.02 0.69
C VAL A 52 13.61 -7.10 1.74
N LYS A 53 14.28 -6.72 2.83
CA LYS A 53 14.60 -7.63 3.93
C LYS A 53 13.92 -7.18 5.21
N LYS A 54 13.75 -8.11 6.13
CA LYS A 54 13.23 -7.83 7.46
C LYS A 54 14.07 -6.74 8.13
N GLY A 55 13.41 -5.75 8.68
CA GLY A 55 14.05 -4.61 9.34
C GLY A 55 14.27 -3.40 8.44
N ASP A 56 14.12 -3.55 7.13
CA ASP A 56 14.26 -2.42 6.21
C ASP A 56 13.15 -1.39 6.45
N VAL A 57 13.48 -0.13 6.23
CA VAL A 57 12.51 0.97 6.24
C VAL A 57 12.25 1.35 4.79
N VAL A 58 10.98 1.28 4.39
CA VAL A 58 10.57 1.47 2.99
C VAL A 58 9.37 2.40 2.92
N LYS A 59 9.16 3.00 1.75
CA LYS A 59 7.92 3.71 1.44
C LYS A 59 6.96 2.74 0.75
N ALA A 60 5.69 2.88 1.09
CA ALA A 60 4.64 2.05 0.51
C ALA A 60 3.39 2.87 0.29
N VAL A 61 2.57 2.46 -0.68
CA VAL A 61 1.27 3.06 -0.91
C VAL A 61 0.19 2.08 -0.49
N VAL A 62 -0.84 2.58 0.17
CA VAL A 62 -1.98 1.75 0.59
C VAL A 62 -2.84 1.45 -0.63
N VAL A 63 -3.00 0.17 -0.96
CA VAL A 63 -3.79 -0.27 -2.12
C VAL A 63 -5.13 -0.88 -1.73
N ARG A 64 -5.25 -1.38 -0.51
CA ARG A 64 -6.50 -1.92 0.05
C ARG A 64 -6.67 -1.45 1.48
N SER A 65 -7.91 -1.20 1.88
CA SER A 65 -8.22 -0.82 3.25
C SER A 65 -9.49 -1.51 3.71
N ALA A 66 -9.44 -2.07 4.91
CA ALA A 66 -10.62 -2.71 5.53
C ALA A 66 -11.71 -1.68 5.88
N LYS A 67 -11.34 -0.45 6.14
CA LYS A 67 -12.31 0.63 6.35
C LYS A 67 -13.00 1.04 5.05
N GLY A 68 -12.27 1.04 3.94
CA GLY A 68 -12.81 1.34 2.63
C GLY A 68 -12.91 2.82 2.31
N VAL A 69 -13.51 3.10 1.17
CA VAL A 69 -13.63 4.44 0.60
C VAL A 69 -15.04 4.62 0.03
N ARG A 70 -15.65 5.77 0.31
CA ARG A 70 -16.89 6.17 -0.33
C ARG A 70 -16.55 6.90 -1.63
N ARG A 71 -17.23 6.52 -2.71
CA ARG A 71 -17.02 7.13 -4.03
C ARG A 71 -18.04 8.21 -4.32
N PRO A 72 -17.73 9.16 -5.23
CA PRO A 72 -18.64 10.25 -5.56
C PRO A 72 -20.00 9.81 -6.10
N ASP A 73 -20.09 8.63 -6.72
CA ASP A 73 -21.33 8.09 -7.26
C ASP A 73 -22.24 7.45 -6.21
N GLY A 74 -21.85 7.52 -4.94
CA GLY A 74 -22.60 6.93 -3.83
C GLY A 74 -22.23 5.50 -3.50
N SER A 75 -21.41 4.85 -4.30
CA SER A 75 -20.94 3.50 -4.01
C SER A 75 -19.86 3.52 -2.93
N TYR A 76 -19.59 2.36 -2.36
CA TYR A 76 -18.62 2.20 -1.28
C TYR A 76 -17.84 0.92 -1.53
N ILE A 77 -16.51 1.00 -1.46
CA ILE A 77 -15.67 -0.17 -1.60
C ILE A 77 -14.93 -0.45 -0.30
N ARG A 78 -14.94 -1.71 0.11
CA ARG A 78 -14.22 -2.22 1.28
C ARG A 78 -13.52 -3.50 0.92
N PHE A 79 -12.38 -3.71 1.56
CA PHE A 79 -11.60 -4.94 1.41
C PHE A 79 -11.54 -5.68 2.73
N ASP A 80 -11.18 -6.97 2.67
CA ASP A 80 -11.10 -7.81 3.87
C ASP A 80 -9.88 -7.48 4.72
N GLU A 81 -8.88 -6.82 4.14
CA GLU A 81 -7.61 -6.54 4.81
C GLU A 81 -7.04 -5.20 4.40
N ASN A 82 -6.08 -4.73 5.18
CA ASN A 82 -5.24 -3.61 4.79
C ASN A 82 -4.02 -4.14 4.07
N ALA A 83 -3.71 -3.58 2.91
CA ALA A 83 -2.55 -4.00 2.15
C ALA A 83 -1.84 -2.80 1.51
N ALA A 84 -0.54 -2.93 1.38
CA ALA A 84 0.32 -1.90 0.80
C ALA A 84 1.25 -2.52 -0.23
N VAL A 85 1.74 -1.68 -1.14
CA VAL A 85 2.73 -2.05 -2.16
C VAL A 85 3.96 -1.18 -1.93
N VAL A 86 5.12 -1.81 -1.87
CA VAL A 86 6.40 -1.11 -1.69
C VAL A 86 6.72 -0.32 -2.95
N ILE A 87 7.04 0.96 -2.80
CA ILE A 87 7.30 1.86 -3.93
C ILE A 87 8.68 2.50 -3.85
N LYS A 88 9.14 2.98 -5.00
CA LYS A 88 10.31 3.84 -5.13
C LYS A 88 9.90 5.30 -4.92
N GLY A 89 10.87 6.19 -4.85
CA GLY A 89 10.60 7.62 -4.69
C GLY A 89 9.80 8.26 -5.81
N ASP A 90 9.81 7.66 -7.01
CA ASP A 90 9.10 8.15 -8.19
C ASP A 90 7.68 7.55 -8.34
N LYS A 91 7.14 6.95 -7.29
CA LYS A 91 5.83 6.30 -7.26
C LYS A 91 5.73 5.02 -8.10
N SER A 92 6.85 4.48 -8.58
CA SER A 92 6.84 3.18 -9.24
C SER A 92 6.95 2.04 -8.22
N PRO A 93 6.30 0.88 -8.46
CA PRO A 93 6.45 -0.26 -7.57
C PRO A 93 7.88 -0.81 -7.63
N ARG A 94 8.39 -1.26 -6.50
CA ARG A 94 9.70 -1.93 -6.44
C ARG A 94 9.64 -3.35 -6.97
N GLY A 95 8.49 -4.00 -6.82
CA GLY A 95 8.28 -5.33 -7.34
C GLY A 95 7.84 -5.30 -8.80
N THR A 96 7.77 -6.48 -9.40
CA THR A 96 7.36 -6.65 -10.79
C THR A 96 5.94 -7.20 -10.91
N ARG A 97 5.33 -7.65 -9.80
CA ARG A 97 3.99 -8.23 -9.80
C ARG A 97 3.20 -7.70 -8.61
N ILE A 98 1.90 -7.55 -8.80
CA ILE A 98 0.95 -7.17 -7.77
C ILE A 98 0.01 -8.35 -7.53
N PHE A 99 -0.24 -8.66 -6.27
CA PHE A 99 -1.14 -9.75 -5.87
C PHE A 99 -2.45 -9.19 -5.34
N GLY A 100 -3.55 -9.78 -5.77
CA GLY A 100 -4.87 -9.40 -5.33
C GLY A 100 -5.38 -8.10 -5.95
N PRO A 101 -6.62 -7.70 -5.61
CA PRO A 101 -7.21 -6.50 -6.18
C PRO A 101 -6.62 -5.23 -5.59
N VAL A 102 -6.67 -4.16 -6.37
CA VAL A 102 -6.35 -2.81 -5.89
C VAL A 102 -7.54 -1.90 -6.19
N ALA A 103 -7.67 -0.82 -5.42
CA ALA A 103 -8.73 0.14 -5.65
C ALA A 103 -8.35 1.08 -6.80
N ARG A 104 -9.34 1.46 -7.62
CA ARG A 104 -9.08 2.35 -8.76
C ARG A 104 -8.76 3.78 -8.36
N GLU A 105 -8.96 4.15 -7.10
CA GLU A 105 -8.54 5.46 -6.58
C GLU A 105 -7.06 5.73 -6.74
N LEU A 106 -6.24 4.69 -6.91
CA LEU A 106 -4.81 4.85 -7.18
C LEU A 106 -4.54 5.60 -8.48
N ARG A 107 -5.45 5.54 -9.44
CA ARG A 107 -5.32 6.29 -10.70
C ARG A 107 -5.30 7.80 -10.45
N ASP A 108 -6.15 8.27 -9.54
CA ASP A 108 -6.26 9.68 -9.22
C ASP A 108 -5.06 10.20 -8.43
N LYS A 109 -4.27 9.29 -7.86
CA LYS A 109 -3.08 9.60 -7.08
C LYS A 109 -1.78 9.35 -7.85
N ASP A 110 -1.87 9.13 -9.17
CA ASP A 110 -0.72 8.93 -10.08
C ASP A 110 0.05 7.63 -9.88
N PHE A 111 -0.63 6.58 -9.43
CA PHE A 111 -0.04 5.25 -9.31
C PHE A 111 -0.41 4.35 -10.49
N MET A 112 -0.26 4.87 -11.70
CA MET A 112 -0.68 4.15 -12.91
C MET A 112 0.10 2.86 -13.15
N LYS A 113 1.37 2.82 -12.77
CA LYS A 113 2.17 1.59 -12.93
C LYS A 113 1.66 0.46 -12.06
N ILE A 114 1.19 0.77 -10.85
CA ILE A 114 0.60 -0.23 -9.96
C ILE A 114 -0.70 -0.73 -10.56
N ILE A 115 -1.53 0.16 -11.07
CA ILE A 115 -2.80 -0.21 -11.72
C ILE A 115 -2.56 -1.12 -12.92
N SER A 116 -1.55 -0.82 -13.73
CA SER A 116 -1.25 -1.64 -14.91
C SER A 116 -0.75 -3.04 -14.56
N LEU A 117 -0.12 -3.21 -13.41
CA LEU A 117 0.38 -4.51 -12.95
C LEU A 117 -0.65 -5.30 -12.15
N ALA A 118 -1.69 -4.65 -11.65
CA ALA A 118 -2.66 -5.31 -10.80
C ALA A 118 -3.52 -6.29 -11.61
N PRO A 119 -3.81 -7.49 -11.04
CA PRO A 119 -4.65 -8.47 -11.72
C PRO A 119 -6.12 -8.05 -11.77
N GLU A 120 -6.55 -7.20 -10.85
CA GLU A 120 -7.92 -6.73 -10.77
C GLU A 120 -7.95 -5.34 -10.16
N VAL A 121 -8.73 -4.44 -10.76
CA VAL A 121 -8.89 -3.06 -10.28
C VAL A 121 -10.36 -2.86 -9.94
N LEU A 122 -10.66 -2.63 -8.68
CA LEU A 122 -12.00 -2.44 -8.17
C LEU A 122 -12.21 -0.99 -7.77
#